data_d0ad1706bb7face2a749cb263f4f58d4
#
_entry.id   d0ad1706bb7face2a749cb263f4f58d4
#
_cell.length_a   1.000
_cell.length_b   1.000
_cell.length_c   1.000
_cell.angle_alpha   90.00
_cell.angle_beta   90.00
_cell.angle_gamma   90.00
#
_symmetry.space_group_name_H-M   'P 1'
#
loop_
_entity.id
_entity.type
_entity.pdbx_description
1 polymer ?
#
loop_
_entity_poly.entity_id
_entity_poly.type
_entity_poly.pdbx_seq_one_letter_code
_entity_poly.pdbx_strand_id
1 'polypeptide(L)'
;FAGCKEDHLGSWFSGIENYPEGGVVRTFSRKKLEHIFDACGVGERSFYYPYPDYKFMTTVYSDAYLPGRGELSNNLRNFDRDRMLLFDEKSAFDGIVEEGLFSVFSNSYMAVIGAPLDLKYARYSNDRAESFRIRTEILRDKEGCKTVRKYPLTKEAEAHVRHMPEAYEKLKERYAGSSLDVNVCHLGEENGIPYAEFEFVPGRPLSELMDECLDR
;
A
#
# COMPACT_ATOMS: atom_id res chain seq x y z
N PHE A 1 1.23 15.00 7.19
CA PHE A 1 2.70 14.90 7.26
C PHE A 1 3.17 13.57 6.69
N ALA A 2 4.16 13.58 5.84
CA ALA A 2 4.81 12.39 5.33
C ALA A 2 6.34 12.61 5.33
N GLY A 3 7.10 11.58 5.63
CA GLY A 3 8.56 11.66 5.67
C GLY A 3 9.22 10.35 6.09
N CYS A 4 10.54 10.35 6.06
CA CYS A 4 11.34 9.23 6.57
C CYS A 4 11.32 9.14 8.07
N LYS A 5 11.46 7.93 8.55
CA LYS A 5 11.57 7.66 9.99
C LYS A 5 13.00 7.83 10.47
N GLU A 6 13.15 8.24 11.71
CA GLU A 6 14.46 8.39 12.37
C GLU A 6 15.20 7.04 12.46
N ASP A 7 14.46 5.97 12.67
CA ASP A 7 14.93 4.60 12.79
C ASP A 7 14.92 3.82 11.46
N HIS A 8 14.81 4.53 10.33
CA HIS A 8 14.97 3.98 9.01
C HIS A 8 16.40 3.48 8.80
N LEU A 9 16.55 2.23 8.38
CA LEU A 9 17.88 1.63 8.19
C LEU A 9 18.75 2.43 7.22
N GLY A 10 18.17 2.99 6.16
CA GLY A 10 18.87 3.85 5.21
C GLY A 10 19.42 5.13 5.83
N SER A 11 18.78 5.68 6.86
CA SER A 11 19.26 6.86 7.56
C SER A 11 20.54 6.58 8.35
N TRP A 12 20.76 5.33 8.76
CA TRP A 12 21.94 4.91 9.48
C TRP A 12 23.13 4.60 8.57
N PHE A 13 22.88 4.06 7.38
CA PHE A 13 23.92 3.52 6.53
C PHE A 13 24.36 4.40 5.37
N SER A 14 23.53 5.24 4.83
CA SER A 14 23.83 5.86 3.55
C SER A 14 23.54 7.35 3.45
N GLY A 15 23.00 7.97 4.49
CA GLY A 15 22.53 9.35 4.31
C GLY A 15 21.58 9.48 3.11
N ILE A 16 20.74 8.48 2.87
CA ILE A 16 19.74 8.46 1.77
C ILE A 16 18.90 9.73 1.73
N GLU A 17 18.74 10.36 2.88
CA GLU A 17 18.13 11.66 3.04
C GLU A 17 19.16 12.81 3.01
N ASN A 18 20.31 12.60 2.35
CA ASN A 18 21.28 13.67 2.17
C ASN A 18 20.68 14.79 1.33
N TYR A 19 20.42 15.86 2.00
CA TYR A 19 20.10 17.13 1.38
C TYR A 19 21.39 17.91 1.13
N PRO A 20 21.38 18.86 0.18
CA PRO A 20 22.54 19.68 -0.10
C PRO A 20 23.13 20.30 1.18
N GLU A 21 24.41 20.50 1.21
CA GLU A 21 25.14 21.10 2.32
C GLU A 21 24.41 22.32 2.92
N GLY A 22 24.15 22.28 4.23
CA GLY A 22 23.45 23.34 4.97
C GLY A 22 21.97 23.11 5.23
N GLY A 23 21.36 22.05 4.70
CA GLY A 23 19.98 21.68 5.03
C GLY A 23 19.91 20.91 6.36
N VAL A 24 19.12 21.40 7.31
CA VAL A 24 18.81 20.65 8.54
C VAL A 24 17.60 19.77 8.26
N VAL A 25 17.85 18.49 8.03
CA VAL A 25 16.77 17.49 7.93
C VAL A 25 16.49 16.92 9.31
N ARG A 26 15.22 16.91 9.68
CA ARG A 26 14.78 16.27 10.91
C ARG A 26 13.91 15.07 10.55
N THR A 27 14.32 13.93 11.01
CA THR A 27 13.53 12.70 10.98
C THR A 27 12.90 12.45 12.34
N PHE A 28 11.79 11.75 12.36
CA PHE A 28 11.04 11.51 13.59
C PHE A 28 10.63 10.05 13.65
N SER A 29 10.80 9.40 14.78
CA SER A 29 10.11 8.14 15.03
C SER A 29 8.61 8.42 15.25
N ARG A 30 7.77 7.39 15.07
CA ARG A 30 6.33 7.48 15.35
C ARG A 30 6.08 8.04 16.75
N LYS A 31 6.78 7.49 17.75
CA LYS A 31 6.64 7.90 19.16
C LYS A 31 6.99 9.38 19.39
N LYS A 32 8.02 9.88 18.72
CA LYS A 32 8.35 11.32 18.79
C LYS A 32 7.26 12.20 18.20
N LEU A 33 6.69 11.79 17.05
CA LEU A 33 5.55 12.52 16.47
C LEU A 33 4.32 12.47 17.38
N GLU A 34 4.00 11.33 17.95
CA GLU A 34 2.91 11.20 18.91
C GLU A 34 3.07 12.19 20.07
N HIS A 35 4.27 12.29 20.65
CA HIS A 35 4.56 13.27 21.70
C HIS A 35 4.39 14.73 21.23
N ILE A 36 4.82 15.04 20.01
CA ILE A 36 4.63 16.39 19.45
C ILE A 36 3.14 16.69 19.29
N PHE A 37 2.37 15.75 18.76
CA PHE A 37 0.93 15.92 18.59
C PHE A 37 0.21 16.09 19.92
N ASP A 38 0.57 15.31 20.94
CA ASP A 38 0.04 15.45 22.30
C ASP A 38 0.35 16.84 22.89
N ALA A 39 1.60 17.29 22.74
CA ALA A 39 2.01 18.61 23.19
C ALA A 39 1.29 19.77 22.47
N CYS A 40 0.87 19.54 21.22
CA CYS A 40 0.09 20.49 20.42
C CYS A 40 -1.43 20.36 20.60
N GLY A 41 -1.91 19.45 21.45
CA GLY A 41 -3.33 19.21 21.67
C GLY A 41 -4.04 18.52 20.51
N VAL A 42 -3.31 17.84 19.64
CA VAL A 42 -3.86 17.07 18.52
C VAL A 42 -4.41 15.74 19.03
N GLY A 43 -5.72 15.59 19.07
CA GLY A 43 -6.39 14.40 19.59
C GLY A 43 -6.46 13.27 18.55
N GLU A 44 -7.23 13.47 17.48
CA GLU A 44 -7.44 12.46 16.46
C GLU A 44 -6.30 12.44 15.45
N ARG A 45 -5.71 11.27 15.28
CA ARG A 45 -4.61 11.04 14.34
C ARG A 45 -4.55 9.58 13.91
N SER A 46 -4.13 9.35 12.66
CA SER A 46 -3.94 8.02 12.08
C SER A 46 -2.60 7.95 11.38
N PHE A 47 -1.97 6.78 11.42
CA PHE A 47 -0.69 6.54 10.76
C PHE A 47 -0.88 5.60 9.57
N TYR A 48 -0.20 5.94 8.48
CA TYR A 48 -0.10 5.17 7.25
C TYR A 48 1.36 4.98 6.90
N TYR A 49 1.66 3.92 6.19
CA TYR A 49 3.01 3.48 5.86
C TYR A 49 3.19 3.40 4.35
N PRO A 50 3.63 4.50 3.69
CA PRO A 50 3.99 4.47 2.28
C PRO A 50 5.18 3.52 2.05
N TYR A 51 5.04 2.60 1.09
CA TYR A 51 6.06 1.61 0.76
C TYR A 51 6.37 1.66 -0.75
N PRO A 52 7.63 1.54 -1.19
CA PRO A 52 8.85 1.38 -0.40
C PRO A 52 9.25 2.62 0.42
N ASP A 53 8.93 3.83 -0.01
CA ASP A 53 9.08 5.06 0.75
C ASP A 53 8.08 6.14 0.27
N TYR A 54 8.00 7.26 0.98
CA TYR A 54 7.04 8.32 0.69
C TYR A 54 7.25 9.04 -0.65
N LYS A 55 8.48 9.01 -1.21
CA LYS A 55 8.81 9.66 -2.50
C LYS A 55 8.36 8.82 -3.70
N PHE A 56 8.46 7.49 -3.56
CA PHE A 56 8.27 6.54 -4.65
C PHE A 56 7.27 5.43 -4.29
N MET A 57 6.27 5.78 -3.52
CA MET A 57 5.30 4.81 -3.04
C MET A 57 4.56 4.12 -4.18
N THR A 58 4.47 2.82 -4.07
CA THR A 58 3.58 1.99 -4.87
C THR A 58 2.43 1.43 -4.04
N THR A 59 2.60 1.44 -2.72
CA THR A 59 1.62 0.90 -1.78
C THR A 59 1.56 1.76 -0.53
N VAL A 60 0.39 1.88 0.06
CA VAL A 60 0.17 2.53 1.35
C VAL A 60 -0.53 1.53 2.25
N TYR A 61 0.11 1.19 3.36
CA TYR A 61 -0.46 0.37 4.43
C TYR A 61 -0.98 1.25 5.57
N SER A 62 -1.76 0.66 6.47
CA SER A 62 -2.20 1.31 7.71
C SER A 62 -2.16 0.31 8.86
N ASP A 63 -2.33 0.78 10.10
CA ASP A 63 -2.45 -0.11 11.27
C ASP A 63 -3.62 -1.13 11.15
N ALA A 64 -4.60 -0.83 10.29
CA ALA A 64 -5.74 -1.72 10.05
C ALA A 64 -5.51 -2.74 8.93
N TYR A 65 -4.45 -2.58 8.15
CA TYR A 65 -4.07 -3.47 7.06
C TYR A 65 -2.55 -3.41 6.85
N LEU A 66 -1.85 -4.27 7.53
CA LEU A 66 -0.40 -4.45 7.42
C LEU A 66 -0.08 -5.53 6.36
N PRO A 67 1.12 -5.51 5.76
CA PRO A 67 1.51 -6.54 4.81
C PRO A 67 1.63 -7.91 5.47
N GLY A 68 1.33 -8.96 4.71
CA GLY A 68 1.68 -10.33 5.03
C GLY A 68 3.08 -10.69 4.52
N ARG A 69 3.62 -11.84 4.95
CA ARG A 69 4.88 -12.39 4.43
C ARG A 69 4.78 -12.55 2.90
N GLY A 70 5.84 -12.24 2.19
CA GLY A 70 5.92 -12.33 0.73
C GLY A 70 5.20 -11.21 -0.02
N GLU A 71 4.40 -10.38 0.64
CA GLU A 71 3.62 -9.31 0.00
C GLU A 71 4.48 -8.13 -0.44
N LEU A 72 5.59 -7.89 0.22
CA LEU A 72 6.48 -6.78 -0.10
C LEU A 72 7.33 -7.16 -1.31
N SER A 73 7.10 -6.47 -2.42
CA SER A 73 7.92 -6.64 -3.60
C SER A 73 9.34 -6.19 -3.31
N ASN A 74 10.31 -6.94 -3.82
CA ASN A 74 11.70 -6.53 -3.76
C ASN A 74 11.87 -5.20 -4.49
N ASN A 75 12.37 -4.19 -3.81
CA ASN A 75 12.62 -2.87 -4.37
C ASN A 75 13.96 -2.83 -5.12
N LEU A 76 14.07 -3.66 -6.17
CA LEU A 76 15.24 -3.68 -7.04
C LEU A 76 15.40 -2.41 -7.88
N ARG A 77 14.34 -1.62 -8.03
CA ARG A 77 14.38 -0.33 -8.70
C ARG A 77 14.76 0.73 -7.69
N ASN A 78 16.05 0.85 -7.48
CA ASN A 78 16.62 1.94 -6.75
C ASN A 78 16.45 3.23 -7.52
N PHE A 79 15.68 4.11 -6.95
CA PHE A 79 15.52 5.45 -7.47
C PHE A 79 16.69 6.35 -7.06
N ASP A 80 17.41 5.99 -6.01
CA ASP A 80 18.65 6.62 -5.59
C ASP A 80 19.81 5.88 -6.24
N ARG A 81 20.44 6.49 -7.24
CA ARG A 81 21.49 5.88 -8.08
C ARG A 81 22.66 5.25 -7.30
N ASP A 82 22.94 5.79 -6.13
CA ASP A 82 24.08 5.43 -5.31
C ASP A 82 23.70 4.57 -4.09
N ARG A 83 22.47 4.10 -4.03
CA ARG A 83 22.02 3.25 -2.94
C ARG A 83 22.68 1.87 -3.02
N MET A 84 23.60 1.61 -2.13
CA MET A 84 24.12 0.26 -1.94
C MET A 84 23.12 -0.56 -1.14
N LEU A 85 22.51 -1.55 -1.79
CA LEU A 85 21.77 -2.58 -1.07
C LEU A 85 22.78 -3.53 -0.43
N LEU A 86 22.97 -3.40 0.88
CA LEU A 86 23.85 -4.25 1.66
C LEU A 86 23.19 -5.59 2.01
N PHE A 87 21.87 -5.69 1.81
CA PHE A 87 21.06 -6.87 2.12
C PHE A 87 19.79 -6.86 1.25
N ASP A 88 19.13 -8.01 1.17
CA ASP A 88 17.83 -8.14 0.53
C ASP A 88 16.76 -7.59 1.48
N GLU A 89 16.24 -6.39 1.15
CA GLU A 89 15.18 -5.75 1.94
C GLU A 89 13.92 -6.62 2.04
N LYS A 90 13.55 -7.33 0.97
CA LYS A 90 12.36 -8.20 0.98
C LYS A 90 12.49 -9.28 2.04
N SER A 91 13.60 -10.01 2.03
CA SER A 91 13.86 -11.08 3.00
C SER A 91 13.92 -10.54 4.44
N ALA A 92 14.53 -9.37 4.64
CA ALA A 92 14.59 -8.75 5.95
C ALA A 92 13.20 -8.33 6.43
N PHE A 93 12.36 -7.77 5.54
CA PHE A 93 11.00 -7.40 5.88
C PHE A 93 10.08 -8.58 6.10
N ASP A 94 10.29 -9.72 5.46
CA ASP A 94 9.46 -10.91 5.71
C ASP A 94 9.53 -11.33 7.19
N GLY A 95 10.72 -11.36 7.79
CA GLY A 95 10.87 -11.61 9.22
C GLY A 95 10.23 -10.53 10.10
N ILE A 96 10.43 -9.25 9.74
CA ILE A 96 9.81 -8.11 10.46
C ILE A 96 8.28 -8.17 10.40
N VAL A 97 7.72 -8.58 9.28
CA VAL A 97 6.28 -8.73 9.07
C VAL A 97 5.73 -9.89 9.92
N GLU A 98 6.41 -11.03 9.93
CA GLU A 98 6.02 -12.19 10.75
C GLU A 98 5.98 -11.87 12.24
N GLU A 99 6.91 -11.05 12.72
CA GLU A 99 6.97 -10.58 14.10
C GLU A 99 5.99 -9.42 14.40
N GLY A 100 5.20 -8.96 13.42
CA GLY A 100 4.25 -7.86 13.58
C GLY A 100 4.89 -6.49 13.75
N LEU A 101 6.14 -6.31 13.35
CA LEU A 101 6.94 -5.12 13.58
C LEU A 101 7.01 -4.17 12.37
N PHE A 102 6.26 -4.43 11.30
CA PHE A 102 6.30 -3.61 10.08
C PHE A 102 6.09 -2.12 10.35
N SER A 103 5.13 -1.75 11.18
CA SER A 103 4.84 -0.35 11.52
C SER A 103 6.02 0.37 12.21
N VAL A 104 6.88 -0.39 12.89
CA VAL A 104 8.09 0.14 13.54
C VAL A 104 9.22 0.29 12.53
N PHE A 105 9.42 -0.70 11.65
CA PHE A 105 10.56 -0.75 10.73
C PHE A 105 10.25 -0.22 9.32
N SER A 106 8.99 0.14 9.00
CA SER A 106 8.69 0.71 7.69
C SER A 106 9.55 1.95 7.41
N ASN A 107 9.99 2.11 6.16
CA ASN A 107 10.91 3.17 5.76
C ASN A 107 10.33 4.57 5.94
N SER A 108 9.02 4.70 5.82
CA SER A 108 8.32 5.98 5.87
C SER A 108 6.99 5.86 6.59
N TYR A 109 6.46 6.98 7.02
CA TYR A 109 5.10 7.08 7.50
C TYR A 109 4.44 8.38 7.04
N MET A 110 3.12 8.36 7.03
CA MET A 110 2.26 9.51 6.83
C MET A 110 1.33 9.61 8.03
N ALA A 111 1.34 10.75 8.71
CA ALA A 111 0.39 11.04 9.77
C ALA A 111 -0.76 11.90 9.22
N VAL A 112 -1.97 11.44 9.41
CA VAL A 112 -3.21 12.17 9.10
C VAL A 112 -3.80 12.68 10.41
N ILE A 113 -4.02 13.99 10.48
CA ILE A 113 -4.57 14.67 11.65
C ILE A 113 -6.04 14.98 11.38
N GLY A 114 -6.89 14.75 12.38
CA GLY A 114 -8.35 14.86 12.26
C GLY A 114 -9.01 13.52 12.05
N ALA A 115 -10.22 13.52 11.48
CA ALA A 115 -10.98 12.30 11.29
C ALA A 115 -10.18 11.25 10.49
N PRO A 116 -10.19 9.96 10.92
CA PRO A 116 -9.50 8.91 10.22
C PRO A 116 -10.09 8.75 8.82
N LEU A 117 -9.23 8.44 7.84
CA LEU A 117 -9.68 8.07 6.51
C LEU A 117 -10.32 6.67 6.56
N ASP A 118 -11.35 6.45 5.75
CA ASP A 118 -11.92 5.11 5.55
C ASP A 118 -10.94 4.17 4.85
N LEU A 119 -9.96 4.74 4.15
CA LEU A 119 -8.87 4.05 3.49
C LEU A 119 -8.05 3.24 4.51
N LYS A 120 -7.87 1.95 4.26
CA LYS A 120 -7.02 1.06 5.06
C LYS A 120 -5.79 0.59 4.30
N TYR A 121 -5.89 0.55 2.98
CA TYR A 121 -4.84 0.11 2.08
C TYR A 121 -5.03 0.74 0.71
N ALA A 122 -3.94 1.12 0.05
CA ALA A 122 -3.95 1.52 -1.36
C ALA A 122 -2.72 0.97 -2.09
N ARG A 123 -2.92 0.48 -3.33
CA ARG A 123 -1.86 0.07 -4.23
C ARG A 123 -2.01 0.77 -5.57
N TYR A 124 -0.91 1.26 -6.10
CA TYR A 124 -0.81 1.99 -7.35
C TYR A 124 -0.05 1.17 -8.40
N SER A 125 -0.67 0.84 -9.53
CA SER A 125 -0.02 0.10 -10.63
C SER A 125 0.66 1.06 -11.62
N ASN A 126 1.67 1.78 -11.14
CA ASN A 126 2.40 2.78 -11.93
C ASN A 126 3.31 2.16 -13.00
N ASP A 127 3.58 0.87 -12.91
CA ASP A 127 4.38 0.06 -13.84
C ASP A 127 3.64 -0.35 -15.12
N ARG A 128 2.32 -0.17 -15.15
CA ARG A 128 1.48 -0.53 -16.29
C ARG A 128 1.42 0.58 -17.33
N ALA A 129 1.03 0.23 -18.55
CA ALA A 129 0.69 1.22 -19.58
C ALA A 129 -0.46 2.13 -19.09
N GLU A 130 -0.50 3.37 -19.56
CA GLU A 130 -1.44 4.40 -19.09
C GLU A 130 -2.90 3.96 -19.11
N SER A 131 -3.31 3.25 -20.16
CA SER A 131 -4.66 2.69 -20.30
C SER A 131 -5.03 1.61 -19.26
N PHE A 132 -4.08 1.16 -18.44
CA PHE A 132 -4.27 0.12 -17.42
C PHE A 132 -3.81 0.53 -16.03
N ARG A 133 -3.39 1.78 -15.84
CA ARG A 133 -2.97 2.27 -14.52
C ARG A 133 -4.18 2.47 -13.63
N ILE A 134 -4.21 1.73 -12.54
CA ILE A 134 -5.27 1.78 -11.55
C ILE A 134 -4.72 1.93 -10.14
N ARG A 135 -5.52 2.56 -9.29
CA ARG A 135 -5.36 2.53 -7.84
C ARG A 135 -6.35 1.50 -7.28
N THR A 136 -5.86 0.54 -6.54
CA THR A 136 -6.70 -0.42 -5.80
C THR A 136 -6.71 -0.01 -4.34
N GLU A 137 -7.89 0.16 -3.77
CA GLU A 137 -8.09 0.52 -2.37
C GLU A 137 -8.87 -0.55 -1.64
N ILE A 138 -8.54 -0.78 -0.38
CA ILE A 138 -9.35 -1.53 0.56
C ILE A 138 -9.94 -0.53 1.55
N LEU A 139 -11.25 -0.45 1.57
CA LEU A 139 -12.04 0.40 2.45
C LEU A 139 -12.69 -0.44 3.53
N ARG A 140 -12.90 0.15 4.69
CA ARG A 140 -13.67 -0.45 5.77
C ARG A 140 -14.72 0.55 6.19
N ASP A 141 -15.97 0.15 6.15
CA ASP A 141 -17.07 0.94 6.65
C ASP A 141 -17.14 0.91 8.21
N LYS A 142 -18.10 1.63 8.76
CA LYS A 142 -18.32 1.70 10.22
C LYS A 142 -18.78 0.38 10.82
N GLU A 143 -19.34 -0.51 10.03
CA GLU A 143 -19.84 -1.83 10.42
C GLU A 143 -18.76 -2.89 10.36
N GLY A 144 -17.57 -2.53 9.83
CA GLY A 144 -16.43 -3.41 9.72
C GLY A 144 -16.36 -4.20 8.41
N CYS A 145 -17.32 -4.03 7.51
CA CYS A 145 -17.28 -4.61 6.18
C CYS A 145 -16.11 -4.03 5.37
N LYS A 146 -15.48 -4.87 4.58
CA LYS A 146 -14.40 -4.45 3.69
C LYS A 146 -14.88 -4.51 2.25
N THR A 147 -14.58 -3.47 1.49
CA THR A 147 -14.76 -3.43 0.05
C THR A 147 -13.45 -3.11 -0.64
N VAL A 148 -13.29 -3.59 -1.88
CA VAL A 148 -12.15 -3.29 -2.72
C VAL A 148 -12.63 -2.41 -3.86
N ARG A 149 -12.05 -1.22 -4.00
CA ARG A 149 -12.34 -0.31 -5.12
C ARG A 149 -11.11 -0.17 -6.00
N LYS A 150 -11.36 -0.12 -7.31
CA LYS A 150 -10.33 0.13 -8.33
C LYS A 150 -10.69 1.38 -9.10
N TYR A 151 -9.86 2.40 -8.98
CA TYR A 151 -10.00 3.68 -9.66
C TYR A 151 -9.00 3.79 -10.80
N PRO A 152 -9.34 4.47 -11.90
CA PRO A 152 -8.37 4.83 -12.93
C PRO A 152 -7.39 5.89 -12.37
N LEU A 153 -6.10 5.74 -12.68
CA LEU A 153 -5.07 6.74 -12.35
C LEU A 153 -4.88 7.75 -13.49
N THR A 154 -5.35 7.42 -14.68
CA THR A 154 -5.28 8.24 -15.89
C THR A 154 -6.63 8.25 -16.57
N LYS A 155 -6.86 9.23 -17.41
CA LYS A 155 -8.11 9.31 -18.20
C LYS A 155 -8.23 8.11 -19.16
N GLU A 156 -7.10 7.67 -19.70
CA GLU A 156 -7.00 6.51 -20.59
C GLU A 156 -7.41 5.20 -19.91
N ALA A 157 -7.22 5.12 -18.58
CA ALA A 157 -7.58 3.93 -17.80
C ALA A 157 -9.08 3.88 -17.42
N GLU A 158 -9.86 4.92 -17.65
CA GLU A 158 -11.30 4.91 -17.34
C GLU A 158 -12.04 3.80 -18.10
N ALA A 159 -11.71 3.59 -19.39
CA ALA A 159 -12.31 2.54 -20.19
C ALA A 159 -12.03 1.15 -19.61
N HIS A 160 -10.80 0.94 -19.11
CA HIS A 160 -10.43 -0.31 -18.45
C HIS A 160 -11.27 -0.58 -17.19
N VAL A 161 -11.45 0.44 -16.36
CA VAL A 161 -12.28 0.32 -15.15
C VAL A 161 -13.74 0.05 -15.50
N ARG A 162 -14.29 0.75 -16.49
CA ARG A 162 -15.69 0.58 -16.95
C ARG A 162 -15.93 -0.81 -17.55
N HIS A 163 -14.91 -1.48 -18.08
CA HIS A 163 -15.01 -2.83 -18.63
C HIS A 163 -14.95 -3.96 -17.58
N MET A 164 -14.57 -3.67 -16.34
CA MET A 164 -14.46 -4.71 -15.30
C MET A 164 -15.77 -5.43 -15.00
N PRO A 165 -16.95 -4.76 -14.92
CA PRO A 165 -18.22 -5.47 -14.74
C PRO A 165 -18.58 -6.40 -15.92
N GLU A 166 -18.29 -6.01 -17.17
CA GLU A 166 -18.51 -6.86 -18.33
C GLU A 166 -17.64 -8.13 -18.30
N ALA A 167 -16.38 -7.97 -17.86
CA ALA A 167 -15.47 -9.09 -17.67
C ALA A 167 -15.98 -10.04 -16.57
N TYR A 168 -16.54 -9.49 -15.48
CA TYR A 168 -17.18 -10.26 -14.42
C TYR A 168 -18.34 -11.10 -14.97
N GLU A 169 -19.28 -10.54 -15.74
CA GLU A 169 -20.40 -11.30 -16.28
C GLU A 169 -19.94 -12.43 -17.21
N LYS A 170 -18.96 -12.18 -18.07
CA LYS A 170 -18.37 -13.21 -18.94
C LYS A 170 -17.70 -14.34 -18.16
N LEU A 171 -16.99 -14.00 -17.06
CA LEU A 171 -16.36 -15.00 -16.20
C LEU A 171 -17.41 -15.81 -15.43
N LYS A 172 -18.45 -15.15 -14.92
CA LYS A 172 -19.58 -15.80 -14.23
C LYS A 172 -20.28 -16.82 -15.13
N GLU A 173 -20.56 -16.47 -16.37
CA GLU A 173 -21.13 -17.40 -17.37
C GLU A 173 -20.16 -18.56 -17.64
N ARG A 174 -18.89 -18.28 -17.85
CA ARG A 174 -17.87 -19.30 -18.17
C ARG A 174 -17.68 -20.33 -17.06
N TYR A 175 -17.77 -19.89 -15.81
CA TYR A 175 -17.56 -20.74 -14.64
C TYR A 175 -18.87 -21.21 -13.98
N ALA A 176 -20.01 -20.96 -14.61
CA ALA A 176 -21.31 -21.45 -14.13
C ALA A 176 -21.28 -22.97 -13.95
N GLY A 177 -21.67 -23.44 -12.77
CA GLY A 177 -21.67 -24.88 -12.43
C GLY A 177 -20.29 -25.46 -12.05
N SER A 178 -19.24 -24.67 -12.02
CA SER A 178 -17.95 -25.06 -11.45
C SER A 178 -17.88 -24.77 -9.96
N SER A 179 -16.80 -25.21 -9.28
CA SER A 179 -16.48 -24.87 -7.88
C SER A 179 -15.76 -23.52 -7.74
N LEU A 180 -15.63 -22.76 -8.83
CA LEU A 180 -14.97 -21.46 -8.82
C LEU A 180 -16.01 -20.35 -8.68
N ASP A 181 -15.87 -19.56 -7.62
CA ASP A 181 -16.64 -18.35 -7.44
C ASP A 181 -15.94 -17.16 -8.10
N VAL A 182 -16.71 -16.38 -8.84
CA VAL A 182 -16.24 -15.13 -9.44
C VAL A 182 -16.68 -13.96 -8.55
N ASN A 183 -15.73 -13.18 -8.07
CA ASN A 183 -16.01 -12.04 -7.22
C ASN A 183 -16.89 -11.01 -7.93
N VAL A 184 -17.98 -10.63 -7.29
CA VAL A 184 -18.97 -9.68 -7.84
C VAL A 184 -18.31 -8.33 -8.09
N CYS A 185 -18.60 -7.74 -9.25
CA CYS A 185 -18.09 -6.44 -9.65
C CYS A 185 -19.23 -5.47 -9.97
N HIS A 186 -19.24 -4.34 -9.30
CA HIS A 186 -20.17 -3.24 -9.55
C HIS A 186 -19.43 -2.01 -10.05
N LEU A 187 -20.06 -1.24 -10.94
CA LEU A 187 -19.56 0.06 -11.36
C LEU A 187 -20.18 1.15 -10.48
N GLY A 188 -19.36 2.02 -9.95
CA GLY A 188 -19.77 3.22 -9.25
C GLY A 188 -19.07 4.46 -9.82
N GLU A 189 -19.43 5.62 -9.29
CA GLU A 189 -18.81 6.89 -9.63
C GLU A 189 -18.69 7.77 -8.38
N GLU A 190 -17.53 8.40 -8.22
CA GLU A 190 -17.27 9.33 -7.12
C GLU A 190 -16.58 10.58 -7.68
N ASN A 191 -17.18 11.74 -7.45
CA ASN A 191 -16.66 13.02 -7.97
C ASN A 191 -16.41 13.02 -9.49
N GLY A 192 -17.23 12.32 -10.28
CA GLY A 192 -17.08 12.20 -11.73
C GLY A 192 -16.02 11.18 -12.18
N ILE A 193 -15.41 10.45 -11.23
CA ILE A 193 -14.41 9.42 -11.52
C ILE A 193 -15.08 8.04 -11.37
N PRO A 194 -15.07 7.18 -12.42
CA PRO A 194 -15.61 5.83 -12.32
C PRO A 194 -14.74 4.95 -11.43
N TYR A 195 -15.35 4.04 -10.71
CA TYR A 195 -14.64 2.97 -10.01
C TYR A 195 -15.35 1.63 -10.17
N ALA A 196 -14.57 0.56 -10.15
CA ALA A 196 -15.08 -0.79 -10.03
C ALA A 196 -14.98 -1.24 -8.57
N GLU A 197 -16.09 -1.70 -8.01
CA GLU A 197 -16.18 -2.15 -6.63
C GLU A 197 -16.36 -3.67 -6.57
N PHE A 198 -15.62 -4.29 -5.65
CA PHE A 198 -15.62 -5.71 -5.40
C PHE A 198 -15.79 -5.97 -3.89
N GLU A 199 -16.34 -7.12 -3.55
CA GLU A 199 -16.27 -7.61 -2.19
C GLU A 199 -14.81 -7.97 -1.82
N PHE A 200 -14.43 -7.73 -0.58
CA PHE A 200 -13.15 -8.20 -0.09
C PHE A 200 -13.25 -9.70 0.22
N VAL A 201 -12.52 -10.51 -0.54
CA VAL A 201 -12.41 -11.95 -0.29
C VAL A 201 -11.21 -12.20 0.61
N PRO A 202 -11.41 -12.68 1.84
CA PRO A 202 -10.30 -13.04 2.71
C PRO A 202 -9.60 -14.28 2.15
N GLY A 203 -8.28 -14.26 2.18
CA GLY A 203 -7.48 -15.38 1.70
C GLY A 203 -6.03 -14.98 1.52
N ARG A 204 -5.22 -15.95 1.12
CA ARG A 204 -3.81 -15.76 0.79
C ARG A 204 -3.64 -15.68 -0.72
N PRO A 205 -2.79 -14.78 -1.24
CA PRO A 205 -2.46 -14.74 -2.66
C PRO A 205 -1.87 -16.08 -3.14
N LEU A 206 -2.22 -16.49 -4.35
CA LEU A 206 -1.65 -17.73 -4.93
C LEU A 206 -0.12 -17.65 -5.03
N SER A 207 0.44 -16.48 -5.31
CA SER A 207 1.89 -16.27 -5.33
C SER A 207 2.57 -16.65 -4.01
N GLU A 208 1.98 -16.30 -2.89
CA GLU A 208 2.49 -16.66 -1.56
C GLU A 208 2.48 -18.19 -1.35
N LEU A 209 1.41 -18.85 -1.76
CA LEU A 209 1.33 -20.30 -1.69
C LEU A 209 2.33 -20.99 -2.62
N MET A 210 2.58 -20.41 -3.80
CA MET A 210 3.58 -20.91 -4.74
C MET A 210 5.00 -20.78 -4.18
N ASP A 211 5.34 -19.65 -3.59
CA ASP A 211 6.64 -19.41 -2.97
C ASP A 211 6.90 -20.44 -1.85
N GLU A 212 5.93 -20.71 -0.99
CA GLU A 212 6.04 -21.76 0.03
C GLU A 212 6.25 -23.16 -0.52
N CYS A 213 5.71 -23.44 -1.72
CA CYS A 213 5.91 -24.74 -2.37
C CYS A 213 7.31 -24.86 -3.02
N LEU A 214 7.89 -23.75 -3.44
CA LEU A 214 9.22 -23.73 -4.05
C LEU A 214 10.35 -23.79 -3.01
N ASP A 215 10.09 -23.32 -1.80
CA ASP A 215 11.03 -23.34 -0.68
C ASP A 215 11.12 -24.71 0.04
N ARG A 216 10.34 -25.70 -0.41
CA ARG A 216 10.36 -27.10 0.09
C ARG A 216 11.13 -28.03 -0.85
#